data_381e6197ddbacc51bde9f9aa7259e985
#
_entry.id   381e6197ddbacc51bde9f9aa7259e985
#
_cell.length_a   1.000
_cell.length_b   1.000
_cell.length_c   1.000
_cell.angle_alpha   90.00
_cell.angle_beta   90.00
_cell.angle_gamma   90.00
#
_symmetry.space_group_name_H-M   'P 1'
#
loop_
_entity.id
_entity.type
_entity.pdbx_description
1 polymer ?
#
loop_
_entity_poly.entity_id
_entity_poly.type
_entity_poly.pdbx_seq_one_letter_code
_entity_poly.pdbx_strand_id
1 'polypeptide(L)'
;ELEHEYHLKCAIPNYDIFQKANDKWQLLALCKENFIPHPQTQLLTSSNLQEAADAIGFPALIKPNISVGARGITMVYSLSDLQDKYDGILRKYGECTLQEYIDNSGAPYYNVMMYRNAKGNIINTVIIEIIRYYPIKGGSSSFCRTVESKELSEICTKTLEVLNWTGFADFDILQTKDGDFKIIEINPRVPASIRAAEVSGINFPALIVNDMLGIKISPYAYVPNKQLRYLGLDIMWFISSNRRFSCIPSWFI
;
A
#
# COMPACT_ATOMS: atom_id res chain seq x y z
N GLU A 1 -9.87 -14.19 20.10
CA GLU A 1 -10.69 -14.40 21.33
C GLU A 1 -12.18 -14.34 20.98
N LEU A 2 -12.71 -13.23 20.45
CA LEU A 2 -14.14 -13.10 20.13
C LEU A 2 -14.66 -14.14 19.12
N GLU A 3 -13.86 -14.50 18.10
CA GLU A 3 -14.23 -15.57 17.16
C GLU A 3 -14.51 -16.89 17.89
N HIS A 4 -13.66 -17.22 18.87
CA HIS A 4 -13.77 -18.46 19.62
C HIS A 4 -14.92 -18.40 20.63
N GLU A 5 -15.05 -17.26 21.31
CA GLU A 5 -16.05 -17.05 22.36
C GLU A 5 -17.49 -16.98 21.79
N TYR A 6 -17.65 -16.30 20.64
CA TYR A 6 -18.98 -16.06 20.05
C TYR A 6 -19.22 -16.87 18.77
N HIS A 7 -18.34 -17.81 18.42
CA HIS A 7 -18.41 -18.59 17.18
C HIS A 7 -18.54 -17.73 15.91
N LEU A 8 -17.90 -16.56 15.93
CA LEU A 8 -17.89 -15.64 14.78
C LEU A 8 -16.98 -16.17 13.68
N LYS A 9 -17.29 -15.84 12.45
CA LYS A 9 -16.38 -16.05 11.30
C LYS A 9 -15.84 -14.71 10.85
N CYS A 10 -14.51 -14.57 10.80
CA CYS A 10 -13.86 -13.37 10.33
C CYS A 10 -12.90 -13.71 9.18
N ALA A 11 -12.98 -12.97 8.09
CA ALA A 11 -12.09 -13.12 6.94
C ALA A 11 -10.83 -12.26 7.12
N ILE A 12 -10.10 -12.50 8.20
CA ILE A 12 -8.87 -11.78 8.57
C ILE A 12 -7.77 -12.81 8.87
N PRO A 13 -6.49 -12.46 8.69
CA PRO A 13 -5.39 -13.32 9.09
C PRO A 13 -5.33 -13.42 10.62
N ASN A 14 -4.57 -14.39 11.12
CA ASN A 14 -4.26 -14.40 12.55
C ASN A 14 -3.44 -13.16 12.94
N TYR A 15 -3.41 -12.86 14.24
CA TYR A 15 -2.82 -11.64 14.77
C TYR A 15 -1.36 -11.45 14.40
N ASP A 16 -0.54 -12.51 14.46
CA ASP A 16 0.90 -12.41 14.17
C ASP A 16 1.16 -12.10 12.69
N ILE A 17 0.38 -12.68 11.78
CA ILE A 17 0.45 -12.40 10.35
C ILE A 17 0.00 -10.96 10.07
N PHE A 18 -1.10 -10.54 10.72
CA PHE A 18 -1.59 -9.16 10.64
C PHE A 18 -0.51 -8.16 11.07
N GLN A 19 0.11 -8.39 12.21
CA GLN A 19 1.17 -7.53 12.75
C GLN A 19 2.35 -7.42 11.78
N LYS A 20 2.83 -8.55 11.23
CA LYS A 20 3.91 -8.55 10.24
C LYS A 20 3.59 -7.72 8.99
N ALA A 21 2.38 -7.81 8.49
CA ALA A 21 1.97 -7.05 7.31
C ALA A 21 1.76 -5.56 7.60
N ASN A 22 1.30 -5.22 8.81
CA ASN A 22 1.02 -3.85 9.22
C ASN A 22 2.28 -3.08 9.65
N ASP A 23 3.32 -3.79 10.07
CA ASP A 23 4.63 -3.23 10.43
C ASP A 23 5.52 -3.13 9.19
N LYS A 24 5.86 -1.90 8.78
CA LYS A 24 6.65 -1.65 7.56
C LYS A 24 8.01 -2.33 7.57
N TRP A 25 8.69 -2.35 8.73
CA TRP A 25 9.97 -3.04 8.83
C TRP A 25 9.82 -4.54 8.64
N GLN A 26 8.90 -5.18 9.36
CA GLN A 26 8.71 -6.62 9.27
C GLN A 26 8.27 -7.06 7.87
N LEU A 27 7.35 -6.31 7.24
CA LEU A 27 6.92 -6.57 5.88
C LEU A 27 8.08 -6.48 4.88
N LEU A 28 8.87 -5.38 4.92
CA LEU A 28 9.92 -5.15 3.94
C LEU A 28 11.15 -6.04 4.20
N ALA A 29 11.43 -6.43 5.44
CA ALA A 29 12.41 -7.47 5.75
C ALA A 29 12.00 -8.82 5.15
N LEU A 30 10.72 -9.20 5.29
CA LEU A 30 10.18 -10.41 4.66
C LEU A 30 10.28 -10.33 3.12
N CYS A 31 9.97 -9.18 2.53
CA CYS A 31 10.14 -8.97 1.08
C CYS A 31 11.59 -9.18 0.64
N LYS A 32 12.56 -8.64 1.40
CA LYS A 32 13.99 -8.80 1.15
C LYS A 32 14.41 -10.27 1.17
N GLU A 33 14.02 -11.01 2.20
CA GLU A 33 14.36 -12.43 2.37
C GLU A 33 13.79 -13.30 1.25
N ASN A 34 12.66 -12.89 0.65
CA ASN A 34 11.97 -13.66 -0.38
C ASN A 34 12.13 -13.10 -1.80
N PHE A 35 13.05 -12.15 -2.00
CA PHE A 35 13.31 -11.53 -3.30
C PHE A 35 12.04 -10.93 -3.94
N ILE A 36 11.23 -10.29 -3.13
CA ILE A 36 10.05 -9.53 -3.55
C ILE A 36 10.47 -8.07 -3.72
N PRO A 37 10.12 -7.38 -4.81
CA PRO A 37 10.52 -6.01 -5.06
C PRO A 37 10.01 -5.05 -3.97
N HIS A 38 10.92 -4.32 -3.34
CA HIS A 38 10.65 -3.38 -2.25
C HIS A 38 11.73 -2.29 -2.22
N PRO A 39 11.48 -1.12 -1.58
CA PRO A 39 12.51 -0.13 -1.31
C PRO A 39 13.55 -0.67 -0.34
N GLN A 40 14.82 -0.31 -0.53
CA GLN A 40 15.84 -0.58 0.49
C GLN A 40 15.44 0.07 1.81
N THR A 41 15.53 -0.68 2.90
CA THR A 41 15.00 -0.26 4.20
C THR A 41 15.86 -0.81 5.32
N GLN A 42 16.12 0.00 6.35
CA GLN A 42 16.84 -0.37 7.57
C GLN A 42 16.06 0.05 8.80
N LEU A 43 15.97 -0.83 9.80
CA LEU A 43 15.42 -0.46 11.10
C LEU A 43 16.35 0.55 11.78
N LEU A 44 15.80 1.63 12.31
CA LEU A 44 16.56 2.63 13.04
C LEU A 44 16.59 2.37 14.53
N THR A 45 17.77 2.52 15.09
CA THR A 45 18.03 2.57 16.54
C THR A 45 18.98 3.73 16.83
N SER A 46 19.04 4.19 18.07
CA SER A 46 19.94 5.28 18.45
C SER A 46 21.42 4.94 18.18
N SER A 47 21.79 3.66 18.10
CA SER A 47 23.15 3.19 17.92
C SER A 47 23.54 2.93 16.47
N ASN A 48 22.60 2.88 15.51
CA ASN A 48 22.90 2.48 14.12
C ASN A 48 22.63 3.56 13.07
N LEU A 49 22.40 4.82 13.45
CA LEU A 49 22.01 5.89 12.49
C LEU A 49 23.03 6.06 11.37
N GLN A 50 24.34 6.00 11.68
CA GLN A 50 25.41 6.09 10.68
C GLN A 50 25.38 4.89 9.74
N GLU A 51 25.31 3.67 10.27
CA GLU A 51 25.28 2.44 9.48
C GLU A 51 24.07 2.41 8.54
N ALA A 52 22.90 2.80 9.05
CA ALA A 52 21.67 2.88 8.25
C ALA A 52 21.80 3.93 7.14
N ALA A 53 22.40 5.09 7.44
CA ALA A 53 22.66 6.13 6.46
C ALA A 53 23.62 5.66 5.35
N ASP A 54 24.69 4.95 5.72
CA ASP A 54 25.66 4.40 4.76
C ASP A 54 25.03 3.32 3.87
N ALA A 55 24.12 2.52 4.41
CA ALA A 55 23.43 1.46 3.66
C ALA A 55 22.36 1.99 2.70
N ILE A 56 21.63 3.04 3.08
CA ILE A 56 20.48 3.56 2.31
C ILE A 56 20.86 4.72 1.41
N GLY A 57 21.78 5.60 1.86
CA GLY A 57 22.09 6.85 1.17
C GLY A 57 21.03 7.93 1.35
N PHE A 58 21.24 9.07 0.66
CA PHE A 58 20.33 10.21 0.70
C PHE A 58 19.97 10.70 -0.72
N PRO A 59 18.77 11.29 -0.92
CA PRO A 59 17.71 11.52 0.07
C PRO A 59 17.04 10.22 0.52
N ALA A 60 16.54 10.20 1.77
CA ALA A 60 15.88 9.07 2.37
C ALA A 60 14.62 9.48 3.17
N LEU A 61 13.82 8.52 3.57
CA LEU A 61 12.61 8.73 4.35
C LEU A 61 12.72 8.05 5.71
N ILE A 62 12.53 8.79 6.80
CA ILE A 62 12.21 8.19 8.09
C ILE A 62 10.71 7.85 8.04
N LYS A 63 10.37 6.57 8.30
CA LYS A 63 8.97 6.11 8.35
C LYS A 63 8.71 5.40 9.66
N PRO A 64 7.71 5.80 10.46
CA PRO A 64 7.24 4.98 11.57
C PRO A 64 6.82 3.60 11.06
N ASN A 65 7.20 2.55 11.79
CA ASN A 65 6.91 1.17 11.40
C ASN A 65 5.40 0.96 11.27
N ILE A 66 4.65 1.47 12.23
CA ILE A 66 3.17 1.42 12.25
C ILE A 66 2.64 2.85 12.17
N SER A 67 2.03 3.21 11.04
CA SER A 67 1.41 4.52 10.84
C SER A 67 0.35 4.49 9.77
N VAL A 68 -0.55 5.47 9.76
CA VAL A 68 -1.65 5.59 8.79
C VAL A 68 -1.61 6.95 8.11
N GLY A 69 -1.82 6.98 6.80
CA GLY A 69 -2.00 8.23 6.05
C GLY A 69 -0.76 9.12 6.02
N ALA A 70 0.40 8.54 5.82
CA ALA A 70 1.70 9.21 5.74
C ALA A 70 2.11 9.99 7.01
N ARG A 71 1.48 9.74 8.16
CA ARG A 71 1.81 10.41 9.42
C ARG A 71 3.21 10.02 9.87
N GLY A 72 4.02 11.03 10.21
CA GLY A 72 5.38 10.84 10.68
C GLY A 72 6.41 10.54 9.60
N ILE A 73 6.02 10.37 8.33
CA ILE A 73 6.97 10.24 7.22
C ILE A 73 7.73 11.56 7.08
N THR A 74 9.04 11.48 7.15
CA THR A 74 9.92 12.65 7.15
C THR A 74 11.07 12.46 6.19
N MET A 75 11.23 13.37 5.23
CA MET A 75 12.38 13.39 4.32
C MET A 75 13.65 13.84 5.05
N VAL A 76 14.76 13.18 4.78
CA VAL A 76 16.10 13.51 5.26
C VAL A 76 17.09 13.54 4.11
N TYR A 77 18.03 14.48 4.18
CA TYR A 77 18.98 14.77 3.11
C TYR A 77 20.45 14.55 3.50
N SER A 78 20.72 14.29 4.76
CA SER A 78 22.04 14.02 5.30
C SER A 78 21.96 13.26 6.62
N LEU A 79 23.13 12.74 7.07
CA LEU A 79 23.23 12.11 8.39
C LEU A 79 22.88 13.08 9.52
N SER A 80 23.33 14.34 9.45
CA SER A 80 22.98 15.36 10.45
C SER A 80 21.46 15.58 10.50
N ASP A 81 20.82 15.67 9.35
CA ASP A 81 19.37 15.83 9.26
C ASP A 81 18.60 14.60 9.83
N LEU A 82 19.14 13.39 9.61
CA LEU A 82 18.64 12.15 10.20
C LEU A 82 18.74 12.19 11.73
N GLN A 83 19.92 12.53 12.27
CA GLN A 83 20.18 12.62 13.71
C GLN A 83 19.28 13.65 14.39
N ASP A 84 19.13 14.83 13.78
CA ASP A 84 18.31 15.91 14.34
C ASP A 84 16.82 15.54 14.44
N LYS A 85 16.31 14.72 13.49
CA LYS A 85 14.89 14.40 13.40
C LYS A 85 14.49 13.09 14.08
N TYR A 86 15.42 12.13 14.16
CA TYR A 86 15.15 10.76 14.62
C TYR A 86 14.47 10.69 15.98
N ASP A 87 15.06 11.33 17.00
CA ASP A 87 14.55 11.28 18.37
C ASP A 87 13.14 11.86 18.51
N GLY A 88 12.83 12.89 17.76
CA GLY A 88 11.51 13.50 17.72
C GLY A 88 10.45 12.56 17.14
N ILE A 89 10.81 11.83 16.09
CA ILE A 89 9.94 10.86 15.43
C ILE A 89 9.76 9.63 16.31
N LEU A 90 10.86 9.08 16.85
CA LEU A 90 10.81 7.94 17.76
C LEU A 90 9.91 8.19 18.96
N ARG A 91 10.05 9.34 19.62
CA ARG A 91 9.22 9.70 20.80
C ARG A 91 7.74 9.84 20.45
N LYS A 92 7.42 10.31 19.26
CA LYS A 92 6.03 10.62 18.87
C LYS A 92 5.31 9.43 18.25
N TYR A 93 6.02 8.59 17.52
CA TYR A 93 5.41 7.56 16.68
C TYR A 93 5.91 6.13 16.99
N GLY A 94 6.91 5.99 17.86
CA GLY A 94 7.56 4.69 18.15
C GLY A 94 8.63 4.31 17.13
N GLU A 95 8.94 3.04 17.06
CA GLU A 95 9.96 2.50 16.15
C GLU A 95 9.77 2.95 14.72
N CYS A 96 10.87 3.20 14.04
CA CYS A 96 10.88 3.68 12.67
C CYS A 96 12.02 3.09 11.85
N THR A 97 11.87 3.17 10.54
CA THR A 97 12.86 2.73 9.55
C THR A 97 13.39 3.91 8.77
N LEU A 98 14.62 3.76 8.26
CA LEU A 98 15.14 4.57 7.16
C LEU A 98 14.92 3.81 5.86
N GLN A 99 14.27 4.45 4.91
CA GLN A 99 13.94 3.86 3.62
C GLN A 99 14.48 4.73 2.48
N GLU A 100 14.99 4.09 1.42
CA GLU A 100 15.38 4.81 0.21
C GLU A 100 14.23 5.68 -0.31
N TYR A 101 14.55 6.87 -0.76
CA TYR A 101 13.58 7.70 -1.46
C TYR A 101 13.51 7.29 -2.93
N ILE A 102 12.35 6.82 -3.35
CA ILE A 102 12.10 6.52 -4.75
C ILE A 102 11.53 7.78 -5.40
N ASP A 103 12.31 8.40 -6.28
CA ASP A 103 11.79 9.46 -7.12
C ASP A 103 10.91 8.85 -8.21
N ASN A 104 9.61 8.87 -7.97
CA ASN A 104 8.61 8.41 -8.92
C ASN A 104 7.94 9.56 -9.68
N SER A 105 8.58 10.74 -9.76
CA SER A 105 8.00 11.89 -10.42
C SER A 105 7.62 11.58 -11.87
N GLY A 106 6.30 11.53 -12.13
CA GLY A 106 5.74 11.16 -13.42
C GLY A 106 5.50 9.67 -13.65
N ALA A 107 5.97 8.78 -12.79
CA ALA A 107 5.66 7.36 -12.84
C ALA A 107 4.35 7.04 -12.08
N PRO A 108 3.61 6.01 -12.50
CA PRO A 108 2.36 5.61 -11.86
C PRO A 108 2.54 5.12 -10.42
N TYR A 109 1.48 5.29 -9.63
CA TYR A 109 1.29 4.70 -8.33
C TYR A 109 0.08 3.76 -8.38
N TYR A 110 0.18 2.59 -7.75
CA TYR A 110 -0.85 1.57 -7.84
C TYR A 110 -1.35 1.15 -6.47
N ASN A 111 -2.67 0.85 -6.39
CA ASN A 111 -3.19 -0.05 -5.37
C ASN A 111 -3.57 -1.38 -6.02
N VAL A 112 -3.24 -2.48 -5.34
CA VAL A 112 -3.65 -3.83 -5.73
C VAL A 112 -4.51 -4.42 -4.61
N MET A 113 -5.80 -4.51 -4.87
CA MET A 113 -6.78 -5.08 -3.97
C MET A 113 -6.93 -6.56 -4.24
N MET A 114 -6.73 -7.40 -3.21
CA MET A 114 -6.81 -8.85 -3.32
C MET A 114 -7.62 -9.46 -2.18
N TYR A 115 -8.32 -10.54 -2.49
CA TYR A 115 -8.92 -11.40 -1.47
C TYR A 115 -8.40 -12.83 -1.61
N ARG A 116 -7.75 -13.32 -0.55
CA ARG A 116 -7.24 -14.68 -0.43
C ARG A 116 -8.02 -15.43 0.64
N ASN A 117 -8.65 -16.55 0.27
CA ASN A 117 -9.49 -17.31 1.19
C ASN A 117 -8.67 -18.19 2.16
N ALA A 118 -9.34 -18.78 3.15
CA ALA A 118 -8.70 -19.65 4.13
C ALA A 118 -8.04 -20.93 3.53
N LYS A 119 -8.39 -21.30 2.30
CA LYS A 119 -7.75 -22.41 1.57
C LYS A 119 -6.48 -22.00 0.83
N GLY A 120 -6.10 -20.72 0.90
CA GLY A 120 -4.93 -20.19 0.21
C GLY A 120 -5.15 -19.81 -1.24
N ASN A 121 -6.39 -19.78 -1.73
CA ASN A 121 -6.69 -19.39 -3.10
C ASN A 121 -6.96 -17.90 -3.21
N ILE A 122 -6.35 -17.24 -4.19
CA ILE A 122 -6.74 -15.88 -4.59
C ILE A 122 -8.10 -15.98 -5.29
N ILE A 123 -9.11 -15.35 -4.72
CA ILE A 123 -10.46 -15.34 -5.28
C ILE A 123 -10.60 -14.26 -6.33
N ASN A 124 -10.16 -13.05 -6.03
CA ASN A 124 -10.13 -11.95 -7.00
C ASN A 124 -8.99 -10.98 -6.70
N THR A 125 -8.53 -10.33 -7.78
CA THR A 125 -7.56 -9.23 -7.76
C THR A 125 -8.13 -8.09 -8.58
N VAL A 126 -8.02 -6.85 -8.08
CA VAL A 126 -8.32 -5.63 -8.85
C VAL A 126 -7.16 -4.67 -8.68
N ILE A 127 -6.61 -4.18 -9.80
CA ILE A 127 -5.51 -3.23 -9.83
C ILE A 127 -6.04 -1.88 -10.26
N ILE A 128 -5.71 -0.84 -9.51
CA ILE A 128 -5.99 0.54 -9.88
C ILE A 128 -4.69 1.34 -9.99
N GLU A 129 -4.60 2.12 -11.05
CA GLU A 129 -3.62 3.17 -11.20
C GLU A 129 -4.18 4.44 -10.58
N ILE A 130 -3.46 5.04 -9.65
CA ILE A 130 -3.84 6.29 -9.01
C ILE A 130 -3.29 7.45 -9.84
N ILE A 131 -4.18 8.19 -10.45
CA ILE A 131 -3.86 9.30 -11.35
C ILE A 131 -3.70 10.59 -10.54
N ARG A 132 -4.54 10.78 -9.52
CA ARG A 132 -4.48 11.92 -8.61
C ARG A 132 -4.82 11.49 -7.19
N TYR A 133 -4.21 12.13 -6.21
CA TYR A 133 -4.47 11.91 -4.78
C TYR A 133 -4.42 13.22 -4.00
N TYR A 134 -5.16 13.27 -2.90
CA TYR A 134 -5.17 14.42 -2.01
C TYR A 134 -5.07 13.94 -0.53
N PRO A 135 -4.21 14.58 0.30
CA PRO A 135 -3.26 15.68 0.00
C PRO A 135 -2.20 15.32 -1.06
N ILE A 136 -1.68 16.35 -1.77
CA ILE A 136 -0.77 16.18 -2.93
C ILE A 136 0.56 15.47 -2.58
N LYS A 137 1.01 15.59 -1.32
CA LYS A 137 2.26 14.97 -0.83
C LYS A 137 2.09 13.55 -0.30
N GLY A 138 0.92 12.98 -0.46
CA GLY A 138 0.55 11.64 0.02
C GLY A 138 -0.83 11.66 0.67
N GLY A 139 -1.76 10.90 0.12
CA GLY A 139 -3.15 10.89 0.58
C GLY A 139 -3.99 9.85 -0.13
N SER A 140 -5.30 9.97 0.03
CA SER A 140 -6.26 9.07 -0.62
C SER A 140 -6.40 9.37 -2.11
N SER A 141 -6.64 8.33 -2.91
CA SER A 141 -6.96 8.47 -4.33
C SER A 141 -8.14 9.42 -4.54
N SER A 142 -7.95 10.47 -5.32
CA SER A 142 -9.02 11.38 -5.73
C SER A 142 -9.52 11.06 -7.14
N PHE A 143 -8.65 10.50 -7.98
CA PHE A 143 -8.98 9.99 -9.29
C PHE A 143 -8.10 8.80 -9.64
N CYS A 144 -8.72 7.70 -10.05
CA CYS A 144 -8.03 6.46 -10.42
C CYS A 144 -8.72 5.79 -11.61
N ARG A 145 -8.03 4.81 -12.20
CA ARG A 145 -8.59 3.91 -13.20
C ARG A 145 -8.19 2.46 -12.93
N THR A 146 -9.03 1.52 -13.29
CA THR A 146 -8.67 0.10 -13.25
C THR A 146 -7.75 -0.24 -14.43
N VAL A 147 -6.71 -1.03 -14.17
CA VAL A 147 -5.72 -1.49 -15.15
C VAL A 147 -5.44 -2.97 -14.98
N GLU A 148 -4.91 -3.61 -16.00
CA GLU A 148 -4.43 -4.99 -15.93
C GLU A 148 -2.90 -4.99 -15.86
N SER A 149 -2.35 -5.77 -14.95
CA SER A 149 -0.92 -6.05 -14.86
C SER A 149 -0.70 -7.44 -14.27
N LYS A 150 -0.19 -8.34 -15.10
CA LYS A 150 0.17 -9.69 -14.67
C LYS A 150 1.28 -9.64 -13.63
N GLU A 151 2.30 -8.82 -13.84
CA GLU A 151 3.45 -8.66 -12.95
C GLU A 151 3.02 -8.19 -11.56
N LEU A 152 2.19 -7.14 -11.46
CA LEU A 152 1.66 -6.69 -10.17
C LEU A 152 0.86 -7.77 -9.45
N SER A 153 0.02 -8.52 -10.18
CA SER A 153 -0.71 -9.64 -9.62
C SER A 153 0.22 -10.73 -9.07
N GLU A 154 1.28 -11.09 -9.80
CA GLU A 154 2.24 -12.11 -9.40
C GLU A 154 3.05 -11.68 -8.17
N ILE A 155 3.56 -10.44 -8.14
CA ILE A 155 4.28 -9.87 -7.00
C ILE A 155 3.42 -9.91 -5.73
N CYS A 156 2.18 -9.43 -5.82
CA CYS A 156 1.26 -9.39 -4.67
C CYS A 156 0.84 -10.80 -4.23
N THR A 157 0.56 -11.72 -5.18
CA THR A 157 0.24 -13.11 -4.87
C THR A 157 1.37 -13.78 -4.10
N LYS A 158 2.61 -13.67 -4.59
CA LYS A 158 3.80 -14.20 -3.90
C LYS A 158 3.93 -13.63 -2.48
N THR A 159 3.65 -12.34 -2.31
CA THR A 159 3.72 -11.71 -0.98
C THR A 159 2.68 -12.29 -0.02
N LEU A 160 1.43 -12.48 -0.47
CA LEU A 160 0.38 -13.09 0.34
C LEU A 160 0.65 -14.57 0.66
N GLU A 161 1.29 -15.29 -0.27
CA GLU A 161 1.71 -16.69 -0.06
C GLU A 161 2.77 -16.78 1.03
N VAL A 162 3.84 -15.99 0.93
CA VAL A 162 4.95 -15.96 1.91
C VAL A 162 4.46 -15.53 3.29
N LEU A 163 3.55 -14.56 3.38
CA LEU A 163 2.89 -14.16 4.62
C LEU A 163 1.95 -15.23 5.18
N ASN A 164 1.57 -16.23 4.39
CA ASN A 164 0.43 -17.10 4.67
C ASN A 164 -0.85 -16.30 5.00
N TRP A 165 -1.07 -15.23 4.24
CA TRP A 165 -2.19 -14.30 4.43
C TRP A 165 -3.53 -14.96 4.20
N THR A 166 -4.53 -14.54 4.97
CA THR A 166 -5.95 -14.87 4.73
C THR A 166 -6.76 -13.60 4.86
N GLY A 167 -7.72 -13.40 3.98
CA GLY A 167 -8.59 -12.24 4.00
C GLY A 167 -8.24 -11.21 2.92
N PHE A 168 -8.78 -10.00 3.09
CA PHE A 168 -8.58 -8.89 2.18
C PHE A 168 -7.23 -8.22 2.43
N ALA A 169 -6.54 -7.83 1.37
CA ALA A 169 -5.31 -7.03 1.40
C ALA A 169 -5.36 -5.94 0.32
N ASP A 170 -4.85 -4.77 0.63
CA ASP A 170 -4.68 -3.66 -0.29
C ASP A 170 -3.22 -3.23 -0.29
N PHE A 171 -2.53 -3.44 -1.40
CA PHE A 171 -1.12 -3.11 -1.57
C PHE A 171 -0.96 -1.70 -2.10
N ASP A 172 -0.03 -0.96 -1.51
CA ASP A 172 0.49 0.28 -2.06
C ASP A 172 1.81 0.00 -2.80
N ILE A 173 1.86 0.31 -4.10
CA ILE A 173 3.00 0.01 -4.96
C ILE A 173 3.41 1.25 -5.75
N LEU A 174 4.72 1.57 -5.68
CA LEU A 174 5.33 2.58 -6.55
C LEU A 174 5.93 1.91 -7.79
N GLN A 175 5.85 2.61 -8.92
CA GLN A 175 6.69 2.31 -10.07
C GLN A 175 7.87 3.27 -10.10
N THR A 176 9.07 2.74 -10.30
CA THR A 176 10.28 3.55 -10.49
C THR A 176 10.30 4.18 -11.88
N LYS A 177 11.20 5.11 -12.13
CA LYS A 177 11.41 5.69 -13.47
C LYS A 177 11.84 4.64 -14.51
N ASP A 178 12.51 3.58 -14.07
CA ASP A 178 12.98 2.49 -14.92
C ASP A 178 11.90 1.45 -15.21
N GLY A 179 10.72 1.62 -14.60
CA GLY A 179 9.56 0.76 -14.81
C GLY A 179 9.38 -0.33 -13.75
N ASP A 180 10.31 -0.50 -12.82
CA ASP A 180 10.24 -1.52 -11.78
C ASP A 180 9.16 -1.20 -10.74
N PHE A 181 8.47 -2.23 -10.26
CA PHE A 181 7.51 -2.09 -9.18
C PHE A 181 8.16 -2.32 -7.82
N LYS A 182 7.74 -1.56 -6.81
CA LYS A 182 8.18 -1.73 -5.42
C LYS A 182 7.01 -1.65 -4.45
N ILE A 183 6.80 -2.71 -3.66
CA ILE A 183 5.79 -2.74 -2.58
C ILE A 183 6.23 -1.78 -1.48
N ILE A 184 5.36 -0.83 -1.13
CA ILE A 184 5.61 0.16 -0.08
C ILE A 184 4.99 -0.29 1.24
N GLU A 185 3.76 -0.78 1.20
CA GLU A 185 3.03 -1.27 2.37
C GLU A 185 1.85 -2.16 1.96
N ILE A 186 1.34 -2.91 2.92
CA ILE A 186 0.05 -3.60 2.83
C ILE A 186 -0.89 -2.95 3.83
N ASN A 187 -2.06 -2.54 3.36
CA ASN A 187 -3.16 -2.11 4.20
C ASN A 187 -4.06 -3.33 4.48
N PRO A 188 -4.07 -3.88 5.71
CA PRO A 188 -4.87 -5.06 6.05
C PRO A 188 -6.35 -4.68 6.28
N ARG A 189 -6.91 -3.90 5.39
CA ARG A 189 -8.26 -3.36 5.46
C ARG A 189 -8.77 -2.97 4.08
N VAL A 190 -10.07 -2.84 3.98
CA VAL A 190 -10.73 -2.29 2.79
C VAL A 190 -10.32 -0.81 2.61
N PRO A 191 -9.79 -0.43 1.43
CA PRO A 191 -9.38 0.95 1.16
C PRO A 191 -10.56 1.85 0.82
N ALA A 192 -10.35 3.17 0.89
CA ALA A 192 -11.35 4.14 0.43
C ALA A 192 -11.66 3.98 -1.07
N SER A 193 -10.70 3.48 -1.85
CA SER A 193 -10.81 3.24 -3.29
C SER A 193 -11.58 1.97 -3.68
N ILE A 194 -12.12 1.20 -2.73
CA ILE A 194 -12.85 -0.07 -2.99
C ILE A 194 -13.98 0.09 -4.03
N ARG A 195 -14.57 1.27 -4.13
CA ARG A 195 -15.60 1.57 -5.12
C ARG A 195 -15.10 1.42 -6.56
N ALA A 196 -13.79 1.56 -6.82
CA ALA A 196 -13.21 1.31 -8.14
C ALA A 196 -13.33 -0.17 -8.54
N ALA A 197 -13.16 -1.09 -7.60
CA ALA A 197 -13.39 -2.51 -7.82
C ALA A 197 -14.86 -2.77 -8.17
N GLU A 198 -15.79 -2.18 -7.41
CA GLU A 198 -17.22 -2.38 -7.63
C GLU A 198 -17.67 -1.87 -9.02
N VAL A 199 -17.27 -0.65 -9.43
CA VAL A 199 -17.65 -0.14 -10.77
C VAL A 199 -16.98 -0.90 -11.91
N SER A 200 -15.92 -1.66 -11.64
CA SER A 200 -15.29 -2.57 -12.60
C SER A 200 -15.90 -3.98 -12.62
N GLY A 201 -16.86 -4.26 -11.72
CA GLY A 201 -17.59 -5.52 -11.65
C GLY A 201 -17.24 -6.41 -10.46
N ILE A 202 -16.30 -6.04 -9.59
CA ILE A 202 -15.90 -6.85 -8.43
C ILE A 202 -16.42 -6.25 -7.13
N ASN A 203 -17.38 -6.91 -6.50
CA ASN A 203 -17.89 -6.54 -5.19
C ASN A 203 -17.18 -7.37 -4.10
N PHE A 204 -16.03 -6.89 -3.62
CA PHE A 204 -15.24 -7.56 -2.57
C PHE A 204 -16.04 -7.80 -1.27
N PRO A 205 -16.83 -6.85 -0.73
CA PRO A 205 -17.68 -7.14 0.42
C PRO A 205 -18.59 -8.35 0.23
N ALA A 206 -19.26 -8.45 -0.92
CA ALA A 206 -20.11 -9.60 -1.22
C ALA A 206 -19.32 -10.91 -1.39
N LEU A 207 -18.13 -10.86 -2.03
CA LEU A 207 -17.23 -12.00 -2.15
C LEU A 207 -16.79 -12.54 -0.78
N ILE A 208 -16.38 -11.65 0.10
CA ILE A 208 -15.94 -12.00 1.46
C ILE A 208 -17.08 -12.67 2.23
N VAL A 209 -18.28 -12.08 2.23
CA VAL A 209 -19.44 -12.63 2.92
C VAL A 209 -19.82 -13.99 2.35
N ASN A 210 -19.86 -14.14 1.03
CA ASN A 210 -20.17 -15.40 0.38
C ASN A 210 -19.17 -16.51 0.73
N ASP A 211 -17.87 -16.21 0.72
CA ASP A 211 -16.83 -17.17 1.11
C ASP A 211 -17.01 -17.64 2.57
N MET A 212 -17.25 -16.69 3.47
CA MET A 212 -17.48 -16.99 4.89
C MET A 212 -18.74 -17.83 5.14
N LEU A 213 -19.76 -17.65 4.32
CA LEU A 213 -20.99 -18.47 4.36
C LEU A 213 -20.84 -19.82 3.66
N GLY A 214 -19.69 -20.08 3.03
CA GLY A 214 -19.44 -21.31 2.25
C GLY A 214 -20.21 -21.36 0.92
N ILE A 215 -20.69 -20.20 0.44
CA ILE A 215 -21.32 -20.08 -0.86
C ILE A 215 -20.23 -20.16 -1.93
N LYS A 216 -20.42 -21.04 -2.91
CA LYS A 216 -19.45 -21.22 -4.00
C LYS A 216 -19.28 -19.93 -4.79
N ILE A 217 -18.06 -19.42 -4.83
CA ILE A 217 -17.66 -18.26 -5.60
C ILE A 217 -16.89 -18.75 -6.82
N SER A 218 -17.25 -18.26 -8.00
CA SER A 218 -16.43 -18.42 -9.21
C SER A 218 -15.67 -17.12 -9.42
N PRO A 219 -14.33 -17.15 -9.56
CA PRO A 219 -13.56 -15.96 -9.95
C PRO A 219 -14.09 -15.41 -11.27
N TYR A 220 -14.16 -14.09 -11.38
CA TYR A 220 -14.52 -13.42 -12.62
C TYR A 220 -13.64 -12.20 -12.83
N ALA A 221 -13.40 -11.88 -14.10
CA ALA A 221 -12.54 -10.76 -14.48
C ALA A 221 -13.25 -9.44 -14.22
N TYR A 222 -12.51 -8.45 -13.76
CA TYR A 222 -12.98 -7.07 -13.75
C TYR A 222 -12.79 -6.40 -15.10
N VAL A 223 -13.52 -5.33 -15.33
CA VAL A 223 -13.40 -4.52 -16.55
C VAL A 223 -12.29 -3.48 -16.36
N PRO A 224 -11.20 -3.52 -17.14
CA PRO A 224 -10.16 -2.50 -17.09
C PRO A 224 -10.64 -1.16 -17.63
N ASN A 225 -9.86 -0.11 -17.39
CA ASN A 225 -10.13 1.28 -17.83
C ASN A 225 -11.40 1.92 -17.25
N LYS A 226 -12.01 1.33 -16.21
CA LYS A 226 -13.05 1.99 -15.44
C LYS A 226 -12.43 3.09 -14.58
N GLN A 227 -12.97 4.28 -14.70
CA GLN A 227 -12.50 5.45 -13.97
C GLN A 227 -13.40 5.74 -12.77
N LEU A 228 -12.80 6.13 -11.68
CA LEU A 228 -13.48 6.58 -10.48
C LEU A 228 -12.90 7.92 -10.03
N ARG A 229 -13.78 8.89 -9.83
CA ARG A 229 -13.44 10.21 -9.31
C ARG A 229 -14.16 10.45 -7.99
N TYR A 230 -13.42 10.73 -6.94
CA TYR A 230 -13.96 11.23 -5.68
C TYR A 230 -14.03 12.75 -5.75
N LEU A 231 -15.16 13.28 -6.17
CA LEU A 231 -15.31 14.69 -6.56
C LEU A 231 -14.80 15.67 -5.48
N GLY A 232 -15.13 15.44 -4.21
CA GLY A 232 -14.67 16.32 -3.13
C GLY A 232 -13.14 16.38 -3.00
N LEU A 233 -12.47 15.21 -3.02
CA LEU A 233 -11.00 15.14 -2.97
C LEU A 233 -10.37 15.69 -4.26
N ASP A 234 -10.99 15.45 -5.41
CA ASP A 234 -10.46 15.91 -6.69
C ASP A 234 -10.61 17.44 -6.88
N ILE A 235 -11.66 18.06 -6.31
CA ILE A 235 -11.78 19.51 -6.20
C ILE A 235 -10.65 20.06 -5.30
N MET A 236 -10.40 19.45 -4.15
CA MET A 236 -9.31 19.87 -3.26
C MET A 236 -7.95 19.72 -3.93
N TRP A 237 -7.74 18.62 -4.70
CA TRP A 237 -6.55 18.46 -5.53
C TRP A 237 -6.43 19.61 -6.54
N PHE A 238 -7.51 19.94 -7.27
CA PHE A 238 -7.51 21.01 -8.27
C PHE A 238 -7.14 22.37 -7.65
N ILE A 239 -7.71 22.71 -6.50
CA ILE A 239 -7.42 23.98 -5.82
C ILE A 239 -5.94 24.04 -5.38
N SER A 240 -5.39 22.93 -4.91
CA SER A 240 -4.06 22.86 -4.29
C SER A 240 -2.92 22.56 -5.28
N SER A 241 -3.23 22.04 -6.48
CA SER A 241 -2.23 21.59 -7.44
C SER A 241 -1.75 22.70 -8.37
N ASN A 242 -0.43 22.82 -8.54
CA ASN A 242 0.16 23.65 -9.57
C ASN A 242 -0.06 23.07 -10.98
N ARG A 243 -0.40 21.78 -11.09
CA ARG A 243 -0.62 21.08 -12.36
C ARG A 243 -2.10 21.02 -12.77
N ARG A 244 -2.98 21.74 -12.11
CA ARG A 244 -4.44 21.68 -12.33
C ARG A 244 -4.90 21.88 -13.78
N PHE A 245 -4.19 22.69 -14.56
CA PHE A 245 -4.51 22.94 -15.96
C PHE A 245 -3.66 22.13 -16.96
N SER A 246 -2.60 21.47 -16.47
CA SER A 246 -1.66 20.67 -17.29
C SER A 246 -1.65 19.18 -16.93
N CYS A 247 -2.58 18.72 -16.09
CA CYS A 247 -2.68 17.30 -15.72
C CYS A 247 -3.18 16.44 -16.89
N ILE A 248 -2.71 15.20 -16.93
CA ILE A 248 -3.17 14.18 -17.89
C ILE A 248 -3.72 12.99 -17.10
N PRO A 249 -4.99 12.58 -17.36
CA PRO A 249 -5.98 13.24 -18.18
C PRO A 249 -6.40 14.61 -17.61
N SER A 250 -6.92 15.48 -18.49
CA SER A 250 -7.42 16.80 -18.07
C SER A 250 -8.42 16.69 -16.92
N TRP A 251 -8.43 17.68 -16.01
CA TRP A 251 -9.39 17.70 -14.92
C TRP A 251 -10.84 17.88 -15.38
N PHE A 252 -11.02 18.52 -16.55
CA PHE A 252 -12.32 18.87 -17.12
C PHE A 252 -12.99 17.75 -17.95
N ILE A 253 -12.39 16.56 -17.97
CA ILE A 253 -12.92 15.38 -18.68
C ILE A 253 -13.63 14.45 -17.72
#